data_f9ca24e014ec94a6941656dd18abb323
#
_entry.id   f9ca24e014ec94a6941656dd18abb323
#
_cell.length_a   1.000
_cell.length_b   1.000
_cell.length_c   1.000
_cell.angle_alpha   90.00
_cell.angle_beta   90.00
_cell.angle_gamma   90.00
#
_symmetry.space_group_name_H-M   'P 1'
#
loop_
_entity.id
_entity.type
_entity.pdbx_description
1 polymer ?
#
loop_
_entity_poly.entity_id
_entity_poly.type
_entity_poly.pdbx_seq_one_letter_code
_entity_poly.pdbx_strand_id
1 'polypeptide(L)' 'MRDPYEVLGVPRGASAAAIKSAYRKLAKKHHPDANKNDPKSAARFSELNSANEILGDEDKRKQ' A
#
# COMPACT_ATOMS: atom_id res chain seq x y z
N MET A 1 -9.22 10.43 -0.66
CA MET A 1 -8.29 9.29 -0.60
C MET A 1 -9.05 8.00 -0.39
N ARG A 2 -8.67 6.95 -1.10
CA ARG A 2 -9.35 5.66 -0.95
C ARG A 2 -9.01 5.01 0.39
N ASP A 3 -9.87 4.07 0.79
CA ASP A 3 -9.64 3.27 1.98
C ASP A 3 -8.28 2.57 1.87
N PRO A 4 -7.39 2.69 2.88
CA PRO A 4 -6.07 2.05 2.80
C PRO A 4 -6.14 0.53 2.60
N TYR A 5 -7.14 -0.13 3.14
CA TYR A 5 -7.32 -1.56 2.89
C TYR A 5 -7.61 -1.83 1.43
N GLU A 6 -8.43 -0.99 0.84
CA GLU A 6 -8.77 -1.10 -0.57
C GLU A 6 -7.56 -0.83 -1.45
N VAL A 7 -6.77 0.18 -1.10
CA VAL A 7 -5.54 0.52 -1.84
C VAL A 7 -4.61 -0.68 -1.90
N LEU A 8 -4.46 -1.40 -0.79
CA LEU A 8 -3.60 -2.57 -0.72
C LEU A 8 -4.28 -3.84 -1.22
N GLY A 9 -5.58 -3.79 -1.47
CA GLY A 9 -6.31 -4.95 -1.95
C GLY A 9 -6.46 -6.05 -0.91
N VAL A 10 -6.56 -5.67 0.36
CA VAL A 10 -6.73 -6.64 1.45
C VAL A 10 -8.04 -6.36 2.19
N PRO A 11 -8.61 -7.39 2.85
CA PRO A 11 -9.81 -7.18 3.67
C PRO A 11 -9.49 -6.38 4.92
N ARG A 12 -10.50 -5.74 5.46
CA ARG A 12 -10.33 -4.92 6.66
C ARG A 12 -9.84 -5.71 7.87
N GLY A 13 -10.10 -7.00 7.89
CA GLY A 13 -9.62 -7.87 8.95
C GLY A 13 -8.23 -8.45 8.71
N ALA A 14 -7.52 -7.98 7.69
CA ALA A 14 -6.21 -8.50 7.35
C ALA A 14 -5.21 -8.32 8.49
N SER A 15 -4.36 -9.32 8.68
CA SER A 15 -3.31 -9.26 9.69
C SER A 15 -2.20 -8.30 9.26
N ALA A 16 -1.36 -7.89 10.20
CA ALA A 16 -0.22 -7.04 9.89
C ALA A 16 0.68 -7.69 8.84
N ALA A 17 0.87 -9.00 8.94
CA ALA A 17 1.68 -9.75 7.98
C ALA A 17 1.07 -9.70 6.58
N ALA A 18 -0.26 -9.86 6.49
CA ALA A 18 -0.95 -9.81 5.21
C ALA A 18 -0.85 -8.43 4.57
N ILE A 19 -0.99 -7.38 5.38
CA ILE A 19 -0.86 -6.01 4.92
C ILE A 19 0.54 -5.75 4.37
N LYS A 20 1.55 -6.16 5.10
CA LYS A 20 2.93 -6.00 4.70
C LYS A 20 3.24 -6.74 3.40
N SER A 21 2.77 -7.97 3.30
CA SER A 21 2.96 -8.77 2.10
C SER A 21 2.29 -8.14 0.89
N ALA A 22 1.07 -7.66 1.04
CA ALA A 22 0.34 -6.99 -0.03
C ALA A 22 1.07 -5.72 -0.47
N TYR A 23 1.55 -4.94 0.49
CA TYR A 23 2.31 -3.73 0.19
C TYR A 23 3.55 -4.05 -0.64
N ARG A 24 4.32 -5.05 -0.24
CA ARG A 24 5.53 -5.43 -0.96
C ARG A 24 5.25 -5.81 -2.41
N LYS A 25 4.21 -6.60 -2.62
CA LYS A 25 3.83 -7.03 -3.96
C LYS A 25 3.45 -5.85 -4.84
N LEU A 26 2.62 -4.98 -4.32
CA LEU A 26 2.16 -3.82 -5.07
C LEU A 26 3.27 -2.80 -5.27
N ALA A 27 4.13 -2.63 -4.28
CA ALA A 27 5.26 -1.73 -4.40
C ALA A 27 6.19 -2.16 -5.53
N LYS A 28 6.45 -3.46 -5.64
CA LYS A 28 7.25 -3.99 -6.74
C LYS A 28 6.60 -3.73 -8.08
N LYS A 29 5.30 -3.95 -8.14
CA LYS A 29 4.54 -3.80 -9.38
C LYS A 29 4.49 -2.36 -9.86
N HIS A 30 4.35 -1.43 -8.93
CA HIS A 30 4.17 -0.01 -9.26
C HIS A 30 5.38 0.85 -8.98
N HIS A 31 6.54 0.24 -8.73
CA HIS A 31 7.74 1.00 -8.43
C HIS A 31 8.11 1.89 -9.63
N PRO A 32 8.42 3.19 -9.39
CA PRO A 32 8.74 4.11 -10.48
C PRO A 32 9.91 3.65 -11.36
N ASP A 33 10.91 3.00 -10.77
CA ASP A 33 12.06 2.51 -11.53
C ASP A 33 11.68 1.42 -12.52
N ALA A 34 10.69 0.60 -12.17
CA ALA A 34 10.22 -0.46 -13.04
C ALA A 34 9.25 0.06 -14.11
N ASN A 35 8.66 1.22 -13.87
CA ASN A 35 7.62 1.79 -14.74
C ASN A 35 7.94 3.25 -15.09
N LYS A 36 9.14 3.49 -15.56
CA LYS A 36 9.63 4.85 -15.81
C LYS A 36 8.77 5.66 -16.77
N ASN A 37 8.12 5.00 -17.70
CA ASN A 37 7.32 5.67 -18.72
C ASN A 37 5.86 5.82 -18.34
N ASP A 38 5.47 5.38 -17.14
CA ASP A 38 4.10 5.44 -16.69
C ASP A 38 3.96 6.44 -15.54
N PRO A 39 3.40 7.64 -15.79
CA PRO A 39 3.24 8.63 -14.74
C PRO A 39 2.28 8.18 -13.65
N LYS A 40 1.39 7.25 -13.97
CA LYS A 40 0.44 6.73 -12.98
C LYS A 40 1.11 5.87 -11.93
N SER A 41 2.23 5.23 -12.28
CA SER A 41 2.96 4.40 -11.34
C SER A 41 3.46 5.19 -10.13
N ALA A 42 3.96 6.38 -10.35
CA ALA A 42 4.43 7.23 -9.26
C ALA A 42 3.28 7.58 -8.30
N ALA A 43 2.13 7.93 -8.87
CA ALA A 43 0.95 8.25 -8.05
C ALA A 43 0.47 7.04 -7.26
N ARG A 44 0.43 5.87 -7.90
CA ARG A 44 0.02 4.64 -7.21
C ARG A 44 1.01 4.25 -6.12
N PHE A 45 2.29 4.41 -6.39
CA PHE A 45 3.32 4.10 -5.41
C PHE A 45 3.19 5.00 -4.18
N SER A 46 2.95 6.29 -4.40
CA SER A 46 2.73 7.24 -3.31
C SER A 46 1.50 6.85 -2.49
N GLU A 47 0.42 6.44 -3.16
CA GLU A 47 -0.80 5.99 -2.50
C GLU A 47 -0.54 4.74 -1.66
N LEU A 48 0.25 3.80 -2.20
CA LEU A 48 0.62 2.59 -1.48
C LEU A 48 1.42 2.92 -0.22
N ASN A 49 2.36 3.84 -0.33
CA ASN A 49 3.15 4.25 0.82
C ASN A 49 2.27 4.86 1.91
N SER A 50 1.33 5.69 1.52
CA SER A 50 0.40 6.30 2.48
C SER A 50 -0.45 5.25 3.18
N ALA A 51 -0.98 4.31 2.41
CA ALA A 51 -1.81 3.23 2.97
C ALA A 51 -0.98 2.37 3.91
N ASN A 52 0.24 2.01 3.51
CA ASN A 52 1.12 1.20 4.33
C ASN A 52 1.48 1.92 5.64
N GLU A 53 1.73 3.22 5.56
CA GLU A 53 2.06 4.00 6.74
C GLU A 53 0.92 3.98 7.76
N ILE A 54 -0.31 4.11 7.27
CA ILE A 54 -1.49 4.07 8.14
C ILE A 54 -1.68 2.69 8.75
N LEU A 55 -1.64 1.65 7.92
CA LEU A 55 -1.92 0.29 8.35
C LEU A 55 -0.73 -0.43 8.97
N GLY A 56 0.47 0.01 8.63
CA GLY A 56 1.69 -0.59 9.16
C GLY A 56 2.02 -0.17 10.57
N ASP A 57 1.39 0.89 11.06
CA ASP A 57 1.59 1.38 12.41
C ASP A 57 0.55 0.74 13.33
N GLU A 58 0.99 -0.20 14.14
CA GLU A 58 0.10 -0.93 15.04
C GLU A 58 -0.62 -0.02 16.01
N ASP A 59 0.06 1.01 16.50
CA ASP A 59 -0.55 1.95 17.43
C ASP A 59 -1.69 2.72 16.79
N LYS A 60 -1.52 3.12 15.54
CA LYS A 60 -2.58 3.78 14.79
C LYS A 60 -3.73 2.85 14.50
N ARG A 61 -3.43 1.59 14.23
CA ARG A 61 -4.47 0.60 13.93
C ARG A 61 -5.32 0.28 15.15
N LYS A 62 -4.74 0.31 16.33
CA LYS A 62 -5.46 0.01 17.57
C LYS A 62 -6.44 1.12 17.96
N GLN A 63 -6.26 2.28 17.39
CA GLN A 63 -7.16 3.41 17.60
C GLN A 63 -8.24 3.45 16.52
#